data_cf8e86145dfae33319bcbe7b419b1cb7
#
_entry.id   cf8e86145dfae33319bcbe7b419b1cb7
#
_cell.length_a   1.000
_cell.length_b   1.000
_cell.length_c   1.000
_cell.angle_alpha   90.00
_cell.angle_beta   90.00
_cell.angle_gamma   90.00
#
_symmetry.space_group_name_H-M   'P 1'
#
loop_
_entity.id
_entity.type
_entity.pdbx_description
1 polymer ?
#
loop_
_entity_poly.entity_id
_entity_poly.type
_entity_poly.pdbx_seq_one_letter_code
_entity_poly.pdbx_strand_id
1 'polypeptide(L)'
;MNLQILHDAATAASKNATIQHLTKHGEDLYCGFAWVHVREKASTKLGRALKSIGFTQNQRQPEGGGLQLWNPSGTTSQSMMLKEVGAQAYADVLTDFGIPAYVGSRAD
;
A
#
# COMPACT_ATOMS: atom_id res chain seq x y z
N MET A 1 17.65 -8.75 6.05
CA MET A 1 16.27 -8.28 6.32
C MET A 1 15.28 -9.26 5.72
N ASN A 2 14.31 -9.68 6.51
CA ASN A 2 13.23 -10.53 6.01
C ASN A 2 12.03 -9.65 5.64
N LEU A 3 11.83 -9.44 4.35
CA LEU A 3 10.76 -8.58 3.86
C LEU A 3 9.37 -9.16 4.14
N GLN A 4 9.25 -10.48 4.27
CA GLN A 4 7.97 -11.10 4.61
C GLN A 4 7.52 -10.67 6.02
N ILE A 5 8.42 -10.61 6.98
CA ILE A 5 8.10 -10.16 8.34
C ILE A 5 7.67 -8.68 8.31
N LEU A 6 8.38 -7.85 7.55
CA LEU A 6 8.03 -6.46 7.39
C LEU A 6 6.67 -6.29 6.72
N HIS A 7 6.40 -7.08 5.67
CA HIS A 7 5.11 -7.08 4.98
C HIS A 7 3.98 -7.47 5.93
N ASP A 8 4.18 -8.49 6.74
CA ASP A 8 3.17 -8.94 7.69
C ASP A 8 2.86 -7.84 8.73
N ALA A 9 3.89 -7.17 9.24
CA ALA A 9 3.72 -6.06 10.17
C ALA A 9 3.00 -4.88 9.51
N ALA A 10 3.37 -4.55 8.28
CA ALA A 10 2.75 -3.46 7.53
C ALA A 10 1.28 -3.77 7.20
N THR A 11 1.00 -5.02 6.85
CA THR A 11 -0.38 -5.48 6.58
C THR A 11 -1.23 -5.39 7.85
N ALA A 12 -0.70 -5.81 9.00
CA ALA A 12 -1.41 -5.71 10.27
C ALA A 12 -1.69 -4.24 10.62
N ALA A 13 -0.72 -3.36 10.44
CA ALA A 13 -0.91 -1.92 10.66
C ALA A 13 -1.97 -1.34 9.72
N SER A 14 -1.99 -1.77 8.47
CA SER A 14 -2.96 -1.35 7.46
C SER A 14 -4.38 -1.72 7.87
N LYS A 15 -4.58 -2.98 8.26
CA LYS A 15 -5.89 -3.47 8.69
C LYS A 15 -6.36 -2.77 9.95
N ASN A 16 -5.48 -2.59 10.92
CA ASN A 16 -5.80 -1.94 12.17
C ASN A 16 -6.20 -0.48 11.96
N ALA A 17 -5.46 0.25 11.14
CA ALA A 17 -5.77 1.65 10.81
C ALA A 17 -7.14 1.76 10.14
N THR A 18 -7.45 0.84 9.22
CA THR A 18 -8.73 0.80 8.52
C THR A 18 -9.88 0.57 9.52
N ILE A 19 -9.73 -0.38 10.43
CA ILE A 19 -10.73 -0.69 11.44
C ILE A 19 -10.94 0.52 12.37
N GLN A 20 -9.87 1.16 12.81
CA GLN A 20 -9.97 2.33 13.69
C GLN A 20 -10.67 3.49 12.99
N HIS A 21 -10.35 3.73 11.72
CA HIS A 21 -11.00 4.79 10.96
C HIS A 21 -12.48 4.50 10.77
N LEU A 22 -12.82 3.27 10.43
CA LEU A 22 -14.21 2.85 10.25
C LEU A 22 -15.01 3.03 11.54
N THR A 23 -14.42 2.68 12.68
CA THR A 23 -15.06 2.82 13.99
C THR A 23 -15.33 4.27 14.35
N LYS A 24 -14.38 5.18 14.04
CA LYS A 24 -14.50 6.60 14.40
C LYS A 24 -15.34 7.41 13.43
N HIS A 25 -15.24 7.12 12.14
CA HIS A 25 -15.77 8.00 11.09
C HIS A 25 -16.76 7.30 10.16
N GLY A 26 -16.85 5.97 10.21
CA GLY A 26 -17.68 5.21 9.28
C GLY A 26 -17.12 5.21 7.87
N GLU A 27 -17.90 4.74 6.93
CA GLU A 27 -17.58 4.78 5.51
C GLU A 27 -18.14 6.07 4.90
N ASP A 28 -17.33 6.70 4.04
CA ASP A 28 -17.87 7.74 3.19
C ASP A 28 -18.44 7.12 1.91
N LEU A 29 -19.19 7.94 1.15
CA LEU A 29 -19.81 7.49 -0.10
C LEU A 29 -18.90 7.68 -1.32
N TYR A 30 -17.69 8.16 -1.11
CA TYR A 30 -16.75 8.44 -2.21
C TYR A 30 -15.98 7.17 -2.54
N CYS A 31 -16.29 6.60 -3.71
CA CYS A 31 -15.68 5.34 -4.15
C CYS A 31 -14.37 5.58 -4.87
N GLY A 32 -13.44 4.65 -4.72
CA GLY A 32 -12.17 4.73 -5.41
C GLY A 32 -11.21 3.63 -5.02
N PHE A 33 -9.96 3.81 -5.44
CA PHE A 33 -8.88 2.85 -5.27
C PHE A 33 -7.68 3.53 -4.62
N ALA A 34 -6.90 2.76 -3.87
CA ALA A 34 -5.64 3.23 -3.30
C ALA A 34 -4.60 2.11 -3.34
N TRP A 35 -3.34 2.51 -3.43
CA TRP A 35 -2.23 1.58 -3.49
C TRP A 35 -1.00 2.18 -2.82
N VAL A 36 -0.06 1.31 -2.48
CA VAL A 36 1.27 1.71 -2.01
C VAL A 36 2.22 1.68 -3.19
N HIS A 37 3.03 2.71 -3.33
CA HIS A 37 4.01 2.84 -4.41
C HIS A 37 5.42 2.90 -3.83
N VAL A 38 6.31 2.08 -4.36
CA VAL A 38 7.75 2.12 -4.07
C VAL A 38 8.48 2.37 -5.39
N ARG A 39 9.33 3.41 -5.41
CA ARG A 39 10.12 3.77 -6.60
C ARG A 39 11.36 2.90 -6.67
N GLU A 40 11.17 1.65 -7.07
CA GLU A 40 12.25 0.69 -7.18
C GLU A 40 12.09 -0.09 -8.48
N LYS A 41 13.20 -0.35 -9.17
CA LYS A 41 13.15 -1.18 -10.37
C LYS A 41 12.88 -2.63 -9.98
N ALA A 42 12.08 -3.31 -10.78
CA ALA A 42 11.73 -4.72 -10.53
C ALA A 42 12.95 -5.64 -10.58
N SER A 43 14.00 -5.23 -11.27
CA SER A 43 15.21 -6.04 -11.47
C SER A 43 16.23 -5.96 -10.32
N THR A 44 16.08 -5.01 -9.41
CA THR A 44 17.00 -4.89 -8.27
C THR A 44 16.71 -5.97 -7.23
N LYS A 45 17.64 -6.16 -6.31
CA LYS A 45 17.43 -7.11 -5.21
C LYS A 45 16.21 -6.75 -4.38
N LEU A 46 16.06 -5.47 -4.03
CA LEU A 46 14.88 -4.99 -3.30
C LEU A 46 13.62 -5.16 -4.14
N GLY A 47 13.68 -4.81 -5.43
CA GLY A 47 12.52 -4.94 -6.31
C GLY A 47 12.02 -6.38 -6.42
N ARG A 48 12.95 -7.33 -6.56
CA ARG A 48 12.59 -8.76 -6.59
C ARG A 48 11.97 -9.21 -5.27
N ALA A 49 12.50 -8.71 -4.15
CA ALA A 49 11.94 -9.03 -2.83
C ALA A 49 10.54 -8.45 -2.66
N LEU A 50 10.30 -7.22 -3.12
CA LEU A 50 8.98 -6.60 -3.08
C LEU A 50 7.99 -7.38 -3.94
N LYS A 51 8.40 -7.84 -5.11
CA LYS A 51 7.53 -8.67 -5.95
C LYS A 51 7.17 -9.98 -5.27
N SER A 52 8.09 -10.56 -4.50
CA SER A 52 7.83 -11.82 -3.80
C SER A 52 6.77 -11.69 -2.71
N ILE A 53 6.53 -10.49 -2.18
CA ILE A 53 5.52 -10.25 -1.16
C ILE A 53 4.22 -9.66 -1.72
N GLY A 54 4.11 -9.54 -3.04
CA GLY A 54 2.85 -9.17 -3.68
C GLY A 54 2.86 -7.88 -4.48
N PHE A 55 3.95 -7.13 -4.47
CA PHE A 55 4.05 -5.93 -5.31
C PHE A 55 4.09 -6.32 -6.78
N THR A 56 3.47 -5.49 -7.61
CA THR A 56 3.45 -5.66 -9.06
C THR A 56 4.07 -4.45 -9.75
N GLN A 57 4.64 -4.71 -10.92
CA GLN A 57 5.26 -3.63 -11.70
C GLN A 57 4.17 -2.78 -12.36
N ASN A 58 4.27 -1.46 -12.18
CA ASN A 58 3.38 -0.54 -12.85
C ASN A 58 4.04 -0.03 -14.13
N GLN A 59 3.59 -0.55 -15.26
CA GLN A 59 4.14 -0.21 -16.58
C GLN A 59 3.70 1.16 -17.09
N ARG A 60 2.71 1.78 -16.45
CA ARG A 60 2.12 3.04 -16.92
C ARG A 60 2.75 4.27 -16.27
N GLN A 61 3.71 4.08 -15.38
CA GLN A 61 4.35 5.24 -14.75
C GLN A 61 5.37 5.84 -15.71
N PRO A 62 5.20 7.11 -16.10
CA PRO A 62 6.10 7.73 -17.06
C PRO A 62 7.53 7.92 -16.54
N GLU A 63 7.77 7.73 -15.27
CA GLU A 63 9.06 7.95 -14.64
C GLU A 63 9.91 6.68 -14.52
N GLY A 64 9.70 5.72 -15.40
CA GLY A 64 10.65 4.61 -15.54
C GLY A 64 10.52 3.51 -14.52
N GLY A 65 9.37 3.34 -13.96
CA GLY A 65 9.16 2.17 -13.16
C GLY A 65 8.88 2.47 -11.71
N GLY A 66 8.28 1.51 -11.13
CA GLY A 66 7.92 1.48 -9.74
C GLY A 66 7.13 0.24 -9.51
N LEU A 67 7.01 -0.12 -8.27
CA LEU A 67 6.26 -1.28 -7.83
C LEU A 67 5.10 -0.78 -6.99
N GLN A 68 3.96 -1.47 -7.07
CA GLN A 68 2.79 -1.06 -6.32
C GLN A 68 2.07 -2.26 -5.71
N LEU A 69 1.46 -2.01 -4.58
CA LEU A 69 0.62 -2.98 -3.88
C LEU A 69 -0.77 -2.37 -3.71
N TRP A 70 -1.77 -2.99 -4.33
CA TRP A 70 -3.14 -2.50 -4.32
C TRP A 70 -3.85 -2.92 -3.04
N ASN A 71 -4.56 -1.96 -2.42
CA ASN A 71 -5.47 -2.17 -1.30
C ASN A 71 -4.86 -3.09 -0.22
N PRO A 72 -3.76 -2.68 0.43
CA PRO A 72 -3.04 -3.57 1.35
C PRO A 72 -3.85 -4.01 2.57
N SER A 73 -4.85 -3.23 3.00
CA SER A 73 -5.71 -3.66 4.11
C SER A 73 -6.65 -4.79 3.73
N GLY A 74 -6.89 -5.00 2.43
CA GLY A 74 -7.82 -6.01 1.96
C GLY A 74 -9.29 -5.67 2.23
N THR A 75 -9.60 -4.42 2.60
CA THR A 75 -10.99 -4.04 2.86
C THR A 75 -11.86 -4.24 1.62
N THR A 76 -13.07 -4.77 1.83
CA THR A 76 -14.05 -4.94 0.77
C THR A 76 -14.92 -3.70 0.56
N SER A 77 -14.74 -2.67 1.39
CA SER A 77 -15.45 -1.41 1.26
C SER A 77 -15.09 -0.71 -0.05
N GLN A 78 -16.05 0.00 -0.64
CA GLN A 78 -15.80 0.83 -1.82
C GLN A 78 -15.20 2.19 -1.45
N SER A 79 -15.17 2.54 -0.18
CA SER A 79 -14.66 3.85 0.28
C SER A 79 -13.20 4.05 -0.07
N MET A 80 -12.93 5.09 -0.86
CA MET A 80 -11.56 5.46 -1.21
C MET A 80 -10.78 5.89 0.04
N MET A 81 -11.45 6.60 0.97
CA MET A 81 -10.81 7.05 2.21
C MET A 81 -10.31 5.88 3.05
N LEU A 82 -11.12 4.83 3.21
CA LEU A 82 -10.68 3.65 3.96
C LEU A 82 -9.48 2.97 3.30
N LYS A 83 -9.48 2.89 1.98
CA LYS A 83 -8.36 2.30 1.24
C LYS A 83 -7.11 3.16 1.37
N GLU A 84 -7.25 4.49 1.32
CA GLU A 84 -6.12 5.41 1.52
C GLU A 84 -5.54 5.31 2.93
N VAL A 85 -6.39 5.24 3.94
CA VAL A 85 -5.94 5.07 5.34
C VAL A 85 -5.13 3.79 5.50
N GLY A 86 -5.62 2.69 4.94
CA GLY A 86 -4.90 1.42 4.99
C GLY A 86 -3.58 1.47 4.24
N ALA A 87 -3.58 2.06 3.05
CA ALA A 87 -2.36 2.19 2.25
C ALA A 87 -1.33 3.08 2.95
N GLN A 88 -1.76 4.16 3.58
CA GLN A 88 -0.86 5.06 4.30
C GLN A 88 -0.20 4.37 5.48
N ALA A 89 -0.97 3.62 6.26
CA ALA A 89 -0.41 2.88 7.40
C ALA A 89 0.63 1.85 6.94
N TYR A 90 0.36 1.17 5.83
CA TYR A 90 1.32 0.22 5.25
C TYR A 90 2.60 0.96 4.82
N ALA A 91 2.43 2.06 4.07
CA ALA A 91 3.55 2.83 3.56
C ALA A 91 4.42 3.39 4.70
N ASP A 92 3.79 3.81 5.79
CA ASP A 92 4.51 4.35 6.94
C ASP A 92 5.43 3.31 7.58
N VAL A 93 4.98 2.05 7.67
CA VAL A 93 5.82 0.97 8.22
C VAL A 93 7.05 0.75 7.33
N LEU A 94 6.86 0.73 6.00
CA LEU A 94 7.99 0.57 5.09
C LEU A 94 8.95 1.75 5.18
N THR A 95 8.42 2.97 5.21
CA THR A 95 9.23 4.19 5.27
C THR A 95 10.02 4.25 6.57
N ASP A 96 9.41 3.91 7.69
CA ASP A 96 10.09 3.87 8.99
C ASP A 96 11.23 2.86 9.00
N PHE A 97 11.13 1.83 8.20
CA PHE A 97 12.16 0.79 8.08
C PHE A 97 13.24 1.14 7.06
N GLY A 98 13.12 2.26 6.37
CA GLY A 98 14.12 2.71 5.41
C GLY A 98 13.79 2.44 3.94
N ILE A 99 12.56 2.01 3.65
CA ILE A 99 12.09 1.79 2.28
C ILE A 99 11.06 2.88 1.98
N PRO A 100 11.45 3.99 1.31
CA PRO A 100 10.49 5.06 1.02
C PRO A 100 9.30 4.54 0.23
N ALA A 101 8.11 4.75 0.77
CA ALA A 101 6.88 4.28 0.16
C ALA A 101 5.85 5.41 0.20
N TYR A 102 5.00 5.46 -0.81
CA TYR A 102 4.04 6.54 -1.03
C TYR A 102 2.67 5.95 -1.31
N VAL A 103 1.64 6.75 -1.09
CA VAL A 103 0.27 6.36 -1.40
C VAL A 103 -0.16 7.01 -2.70
N GLY A 104 -0.74 6.21 -3.59
CA GLY A 104 -1.47 6.70 -4.74
C GLY A 104 -2.94 6.34 -4.59
N SER A 105 -3.81 7.17 -5.16
CA SER A 105 -5.23 6.90 -5.12
C SER A 105 -5.92 7.48 -6.36
N ARG A 106 -7.08 6.93 -6.65
CA ARG A 106 -7.86 7.36 -7.82
C ARG A 106 -9.33 7.16 -7.53
N ALA A 107 -10.14 8.22 -7.76
CA ALA A 107 -11.59 8.11 -7.69
C ALA A 107 -12.11 7.18 -8.77
N ASP A 108 -13.14 6.45 -8.42
CA ASP A 108 -13.82 5.55 -9.34
C ASP A 108 -14.77 6.32 -10.25
#